data_ce6d89272af4a34864d1dc95ae654f76
#
_entry.id   ce6d89272af4a34864d1dc95ae654f76
#
_cell.length_a   1.000
_cell.length_b   1.000
_cell.length_c   1.000
_cell.angle_alpha   90.00
_cell.angle_beta   90.00
_cell.angle_gamma   90.00
#
_symmetry.space_group_name_H-M   'P 1'
#
loop_
_entity.id
_entity.type
_entity.pdbx_description
1 polymer ?
#
loop_
_entity_poly.entity_id
_entity_poly.type
_entity_poly.pdbx_seq_one_letter_code
_entity_poly.pdbx_strand_id
1 'polypeptide(L)'
;MKNNLSNLLLPLATLSLASCASQKKEEPKRPNIIFMMTDDHTTQAMSCYGGSLLQTPNMDRIANEGIRMDNCYAVNALSGPSRACILTGKFSHENGFTDNASTFNGDQQTFPKLLQQAGYQTAIIGKWHLISEPQGFDHWSILSGQHEQGDYYDPDFWEDGKHIVEKGYATDIITDKAIKFLENRDKNKPFCMMYLSLIHI
;
A
#
# COMPACT_ATOMS: atom_id res chain seq x y z
N MET A 1 -54.18 57.12 57.21
CA MET A 1 -52.81 56.89 57.71
C MET A 1 -52.55 55.40 57.72
N LYS A 2 -51.76 54.89 56.82
CA LYS A 2 -50.91 53.71 56.93
C LYS A 2 -50.37 53.41 55.49
N ASN A 3 -49.08 53.71 55.36
CA ASN A 3 -48.31 53.44 54.19
C ASN A 3 -48.02 51.92 54.07
N ASN A 4 -48.24 51.32 52.94
CA ASN A 4 -47.72 50.01 52.64
C ASN A 4 -46.84 50.14 51.40
N LEU A 5 -45.53 50.09 51.70
CA LEU A 5 -44.54 49.85 50.66
C LEU A 5 -44.57 48.37 50.29
N SER A 6 -45.00 48.04 49.10
CA SER A 6 -44.85 46.70 48.54
C SER A 6 -43.51 46.59 47.85
N ASN A 7 -42.65 45.73 48.36
CA ASN A 7 -41.35 45.38 47.79
C ASN A 7 -41.52 44.65 46.44
N LEU A 8 -41.03 45.28 45.42
CA LEU A 8 -40.94 44.68 44.04
C LEU A 8 -39.61 43.89 44.00
N LEU A 9 -39.68 42.58 44.18
CA LEU A 9 -38.56 41.67 43.98
C LEU A 9 -38.51 41.36 42.48
N LEU A 10 -37.51 41.88 41.76
CA LEU A 10 -37.15 41.47 40.42
C LEU A 10 -36.38 40.14 40.48
N PRO A 11 -36.76 39.10 39.75
CA PRO A 11 -35.93 37.91 39.62
C PRO A 11 -34.79 38.19 38.62
N LEU A 12 -33.57 38.09 39.12
CA LEU A 12 -32.35 38.15 38.30
C LEU A 12 -32.26 36.85 37.49
N ALA A 13 -32.64 36.90 36.24
CA ALA A 13 -32.46 35.78 35.30
C ALA A 13 -30.99 35.68 34.93
N THR A 14 -30.29 34.75 35.53
CA THR A 14 -28.93 34.37 35.12
C THR A 14 -29.00 33.62 33.80
N LEU A 15 -28.64 34.31 32.73
CA LEU A 15 -28.38 33.68 31.42
C LEU A 15 -27.11 32.84 31.54
N SER A 16 -27.24 31.53 31.70
CA SER A 16 -26.16 30.59 31.56
C SER A 16 -25.84 30.42 30.04
N LEU A 17 -24.80 31.10 29.56
CA LEU A 17 -24.18 30.85 28.26
C LEU A 17 -23.59 29.44 28.29
N ALA A 18 -24.37 28.48 27.82
CA ALA A 18 -23.85 27.16 27.49
C ALA A 18 -22.84 27.32 26.34
N SER A 19 -21.56 27.40 26.67
CA SER A 19 -20.46 27.34 25.72
C SER A 19 -20.50 25.94 25.10
N CYS A 20 -21.08 25.83 23.89
CA CYS A 20 -20.88 24.67 23.04
C CYS A 20 -19.41 24.66 22.64
N ALA A 21 -18.57 24.07 23.46
CA ALA A 21 -17.24 23.67 23.05
C ALA A 21 -17.44 22.65 21.93
N SER A 22 -17.30 23.09 20.69
CA SER A 22 -17.22 22.23 19.55
C SER A 22 -16.04 21.27 19.79
N GLN A 23 -16.32 20.05 20.24
CA GLN A 23 -15.32 19.00 20.24
C GLN A 23 -14.88 18.84 18.79
N LYS A 24 -13.68 19.29 18.47
CA LYS A 24 -13.02 18.95 17.23
C LYS A 24 -13.03 17.43 17.15
N LYS A 25 -13.91 16.89 16.32
CA LYS A 25 -13.92 15.47 16.00
C LYS A 25 -12.54 15.19 15.40
N GLU A 26 -11.70 14.46 16.12
CA GLU A 26 -10.43 14.03 15.57
C GLU A 26 -10.74 13.28 14.28
N GLU A 27 -10.20 13.76 13.15
CA GLU A 27 -10.30 13.05 11.90
C GLU A 27 -9.67 11.65 12.08
N PRO A 28 -10.35 10.59 11.65
CA PRO A 28 -9.83 9.25 11.81
C PRO A 28 -8.45 9.18 11.11
N LYS A 29 -7.44 8.71 11.86
CA LYS A 29 -6.10 8.54 11.32
C LYS A 29 -6.18 7.60 10.12
N ARG A 30 -5.73 8.07 8.96
CA ARG A 30 -5.65 7.28 7.75
C ARG A 30 -4.64 6.13 7.95
N PRO A 31 -4.99 4.87 7.63
CA PRO A 31 -4.10 3.74 7.85
C PRO A 31 -2.89 3.79 6.91
N ASN A 32 -1.78 3.24 7.35
CA ASN A 32 -0.68 2.88 6.45
C ASN A 32 -1.06 1.60 5.70
N ILE A 33 -0.63 1.50 4.45
CA ILE A 33 -0.95 0.39 3.57
C ILE A 33 0.36 -0.26 3.11
N ILE A 34 0.50 -1.56 3.32
CA ILE A 34 1.56 -2.37 2.74
C ILE A 34 0.89 -3.45 1.90
N PHE A 35 1.11 -3.39 0.60
CA PHE A 35 0.70 -4.44 -0.33
C PHE A 35 1.92 -5.33 -0.59
N MET A 36 1.86 -6.58 -0.12
CA MET A 36 2.92 -7.57 -0.32
C MET A 36 2.46 -8.60 -1.34
N MET A 37 3.28 -8.84 -2.35
CA MET A 37 3.02 -9.87 -3.35
C MET A 37 4.31 -10.64 -3.63
N THR A 38 4.18 -11.94 -3.72
CA THR A 38 5.23 -12.86 -4.15
C THR A 38 4.86 -13.45 -5.50
N ASP A 39 5.82 -13.54 -6.40
CA ASP A 39 5.65 -14.13 -7.73
C ASP A 39 5.82 -15.65 -7.63
N ASP A 40 5.00 -16.41 -8.35
CA ASP A 40 5.03 -17.88 -8.41
C ASP A 40 4.93 -18.59 -7.04
N HIS A 41 4.29 -17.99 -6.04
CA HIS A 41 4.13 -18.57 -4.72
C HIS A 41 2.85 -19.41 -4.62
N THR A 42 3.01 -20.70 -4.45
CA THR A 42 1.89 -21.63 -4.27
C THR A 42 1.40 -21.69 -2.82
N THR A 43 0.10 -21.93 -2.62
CA THR A 43 -0.49 -22.13 -1.29
C THR A 43 0.11 -23.31 -0.53
N GLN A 44 0.60 -24.35 -1.25
CA GLN A 44 1.29 -25.49 -0.63
C GLN A 44 2.61 -25.10 0.06
N ALA A 45 3.20 -23.97 -0.29
CA ALA A 45 4.41 -23.44 0.35
C ALA A 45 4.12 -22.55 1.56
N MET A 46 2.84 -22.42 1.96
CA MET A 46 2.44 -21.60 3.12
C MET A 46 1.78 -22.50 4.17
N SER A 47 2.37 -22.54 5.39
CA SER A 47 1.87 -23.39 6.47
C SER A 47 0.46 -22.99 6.95
N CYS A 48 0.08 -21.72 6.89
CA CYS A 48 -1.26 -21.25 7.24
C CYS A 48 -2.36 -21.81 6.33
N TYR A 49 -2.04 -22.29 5.13
CA TYR A 49 -2.98 -23.00 4.24
C TYR A 49 -2.86 -24.54 4.31
N GLY A 50 -2.18 -25.05 5.34
CA GLY A 50 -1.94 -26.49 5.48
C GLY A 50 -0.78 -27.00 4.63
N GLY A 51 0.02 -26.14 4.06
CA GLY A 51 1.23 -26.48 3.34
C GLY A 51 2.24 -27.20 4.24
N SER A 52 2.87 -28.24 3.72
CA SER A 52 3.83 -29.07 4.46
C SER A 52 5.28 -28.90 3.97
N LEU A 53 5.46 -28.13 2.88
CA LEU A 53 6.80 -27.97 2.29
C LEU A 53 7.72 -27.10 3.17
N LEU A 54 7.17 -26.04 3.75
CA LEU A 54 7.91 -25.06 4.57
C LEU A 54 7.07 -24.64 5.76
N GLN A 55 7.76 -24.23 6.83
CA GLN A 55 7.14 -23.48 7.93
C GLN A 55 7.28 -22.00 7.65
N THR A 56 6.14 -21.30 7.62
CA THR A 56 6.08 -19.86 7.30
C THR A 56 5.53 -19.04 8.48
N PRO A 57 6.22 -19.00 9.63
CA PRO A 57 5.66 -18.49 10.90
C PRO A 57 5.24 -17.01 10.82
N ASN A 58 5.92 -16.19 10.02
CA ASN A 58 5.57 -14.78 9.85
C ASN A 58 4.32 -14.60 9.00
N MET A 59 4.11 -15.43 7.97
CA MET A 59 2.85 -15.45 7.19
C MET A 59 1.70 -16.00 8.04
N ASP A 60 1.97 -17.05 8.82
CA ASP A 60 0.99 -17.64 9.74
C ASP A 60 0.53 -16.61 10.78
N ARG A 61 1.44 -15.75 11.26
CA ARG A 61 1.08 -14.66 12.17
C ARG A 61 0.10 -13.68 11.51
N ILE A 62 0.35 -13.29 10.26
CA ILE A 62 -0.58 -12.42 9.51
C ILE A 62 -1.95 -13.09 9.37
N ALA A 63 -1.98 -14.39 9.04
CA ALA A 63 -3.20 -15.14 8.89
C ALA A 63 -3.98 -15.26 10.22
N ASN A 64 -3.29 -15.45 11.34
CA ASN A 64 -3.88 -15.65 12.66
C ASN A 64 -4.33 -14.33 13.32
N GLU A 65 -3.61 -13.24 13.10
CA GLU A 65 -3.93 -11.92 13.66
C GLU A 65 -4.85 -11.09 12.74
N GLY A 66 -5.02 -11.52 11.49
CA GLY A 66 -5.82 -10.84 10.47
C GLY A 66 -6.91 -11.72 9.88
N ILE A 67 -6.98 -11.77 8.54
CA ILE A 67 -7.96 -12.55 7.78
C ILE A 67 -7.21 -13.43 6.78
N ARG A 68 -7.51 -14.72 6.80
CA ARG A 68 -7.11 -15.66 5.74
C ARG A 68 -8.28 -15.87 4.77
N MET A 69 -8.01 -15.69 3.49
CA MET A 69 -9.00 -15.88 2.43
C MET A 69 -8.77 -17.24 1.78
N ASP A 70 -9.71 -18.17 1.97
CA ASP A 70 -9.62 -19.53 1.38
C ASP A 70 -10.04 -19.56 -0.09
N ASN A 71 -10.84 -18.59 -0.52
CA ASN A 71 -11.32 -18.45 -1.90
C ASN A 71 -10.99 -17.05 -2.44
N CYS A 72 -9.76 -16.89 -2.91
CA CYS A 72 -9.30 -15.67 -3.57
C CYS A 72 -8.71 -16.03 -4.93
N TYR A 73 -9.19 -15.38 -5.99
CA TYR A 73 -8.85 -15.75 -7.37
C TYR A 73 -8.17 -14.57 -8.07
N ALA A 74 -7.08 -14.87 -8.78
CA ALA A 74 -6.45 -13.91 -9.67
C ALA A 74 -7.31 -13.71 -10.92
N VAL A 75 -7.48 -12.46 -11.34
CA VAL A 75 -8.23 -12.12 -12.57
C VAL A 75 -7.43 -12.37 -13.85
N ASN A 76 -6.11 -12.50 -13.73
CA ASN A 76 -5.20 -12.90 -14.80
C ASN A 76 -4.03 -13.68 -14.20
N ALA A 77 -3.64 -14.78 -14.84
CA ALA A 77 -2.55 -15.64 -14.36
C ALA A 77 -1.16 -15.18 -14.83
N LEU A 78 -1.06 -14.37 -15.88
CA LEU A 78 0.21 -13.84 -16.36
C LEU A 78 0.72 -12.72 -15.44
N SER A 79 2.01 -12.71 -15.17
CA SER A 79 2.67 -11.80 -14.23
C SER A 79 2.37 -10.32 -14.49
N GLY A 80 2.70 -9.80 -15.67
CA GLY A 80 2.47 -8.40 -16.01
C GLY A 80 0.98 -8.02 -16.04
N PRO A 81 0.13 -8.74 -16.78
CA PRO A 81 -1.31 -8.48 -16.81
C PRO A 81 -1.98 -8.55 -15.45
N SER A 82 -1.58 -9.48 -14.58
CA SER A 82 -2.07 -9.53 -13.19
C SER A 82 -1.74 -8.25 -12.43
N ARG A 83 -0.52 -7.76 -12.54
CA ARG A 83 -0.06 -6.51 -11.89
C ARG A 83 -0.82 -5.30 -12.42
N ALA A 84 -1.05 -5.23 -13.74
CA ALA A 84 -1.86 -4.17 -14.34
C ALA A 84 -3.32 -4.19 -13.83
N CYS A 85 -3.91 -5.39 -13.67
CA CYS A 85 -5.25 -5.53 -13.08
C CYS A 85 -5.29 -5.04 -11.63
N ILE A 86 -4.29 -5.37 -10.83
CA ILE A 86 -4.18 -4.91 -9.44
C ILE A 86 -4.08 -3.39 -9.38
N LEU A 87 -3.21 -2.79 -10.20
CA LEU A 87 -3.00 -1.34 -10.22
C LEU A 87 -4.24 -0.57 -10.64
N THR A 88 -4.96 -1.05 -11.65
CA THR A 88 -6.08 -0.33 -12.28
C THR A 88 -7.43 -0.68 -11.71
N GLY A 89 -7.56 -1.84 -11.03
CA GLY A 89 -8.86 -2.40 -10.65
C GLY A 89 -9.72 -2.85 -11.84
N LYS A 90 -9.11 -3.04 -13.02
CA LYS A 90 -9.79 -3.40 -14.27
C LYS A 90 -9.28 -4.75 -14.79
N PHE A 91 -10.12 -5.48 -15.50
CA PHE A 91 -9.70 -6.66 -16.25
C PHE A 91 -8.73 -6.31 -17.37
N SER A 92 -7.91 -7.28 -17.81
CA SER A 92 -6.86 -7.04 -18.81
C SER A 92 -7.39 -6.50 -20.14
N HIS A 93 -8.58 -6.91 -20.57
CA HIS A 93 -9.22 -6.40 -21.79
C HIS A 93 -9.72 -4.95 -21.66
N GLU A 94 -9.93 -4.48 -20.43
CA GLU A 94 -10.34 -3.09 -20.16
C GLU A 94 -9.14 -2.17 -19.93
N ASN A 95 -8.08 -2.66 -19.27
CA ASN A 95 -6.86 -1.89 -19.07
C ASN A 95 -5.90 -1.94 -20.27
N GLY A 96 -6.15 -2.82 -21.25
CA GLY A 96 -5.41 -2.96 -22.48
C GLY A 96 -4.06 -3.69 -22.36
N PHE A 97 -3.73 -4.23 -21.17
CA PHE A 97 -2.47 -4.94 -20.95
C PHE A 97 -2.72 -6.45 -20.81
N THR A 98 -2.52 -7.19 -21.90
CA THR A 98 -2.96 -8.58 -22.03
C THR A 98 -1.83 -9.61 -22.10
N ASP A 99 -0.58 -9.17 -22.24
CA ASP A 99 0.60 -10.04 -22.38
C ASP A 99 1.82 -9.42 -21.66
N ASN A 100 2.92 -10.18 -21.60
CA ASN A 100 4.16 -9.72 -20.94
C ASN A 100 5.14 -9.00 -21.88
N ALA A 101 4.78 -8.78 -23.14
CA ALA A 101 5.64 -8.16 -24.16
C ALA A 101 5.24 -6.71 -24.47
N SER A 102 3.99 -6.35 -24.15
CA SER A 102 3.46 -5.01 -24.35
C SER A 102 3.93 -4.04 -23.27
N THR A 103 3.87 -2.75 -23.57
CA THR A 103 4.14 -1.69 -22.59
C THR A 103 2.83 -1.26 -21.94
N PHE A 104 2.77 -1.27 -20.60
CA PHE A 104 1.61 -0.81 -19.86
C PHE A 104 1.42 0.71 -20.03
N ASN A 105 0.21 1.11 -20.38
CA ASN A 105 -0.15 2.52 -20.39
C ASN A 105 -0.27 3.05 -18.95
N GLY A 106 0.79 3.67 -18.45
CA GLY A 106 0.84 4.25 -17.11
C GLY A 106 -0.03 5.49 -16.93
N ASP A 107 -0.54 6.12 -18.01
CA ASP A 107 -1.37 7.34 -17.89
C ASP A 107 -2.78 7.06 -17.38
N GLN A 108 -3.24 5.81 -17.44
CA GLN A 108 -4.53 5.46 -16.87
C GLN A 108 -4.54 5.66 -15.34
N GLN A 109 -5.76 5.74 -14.80
CA GLN A 109 -5.97 5.82 -13.36
C GLN A 109 -5.54 4.52 -12.69
N THR A 110 -4.70 4.65 -11.65
CA THR A 110 -4.26 3.55 -10.81
C THR A 110 -4.46 3.91 -9.34
N PHE A 111 -4.62 2.91 -8.47
CA PHE A 111 -4.83 3.19 -7.04
C PHE A 111 -3.65 3.94 -6.38
N PRO A 112 -2.37 3.73 -6.76
CA PRO A 112 -1.28 4.52 -6.19
C PRO A 112 -1.40 6.02 -6.53
N LYS A 113 -1.80 6.37 -7.77
CA LYS A 113 -2.06 7.77 -8.14
C LYS A 113 -3.14 8.41 -7.27
N LEU A 114 -4.24 7.68 -7.00
CA LEU A 114 -5.31 8.16 -6.14
C LEU A 114 -4.85 8.35 -4.69
N LEU A 115 -4.05 7.43 -4.17
CA LEU A 115 -3.49 7.55 -2.83
C LEU A 115 -2.49 8.70 -2.72
N GLN A 116 -1.65 8.90 -3.73
CA GLN A 116 -0.72 10.04 -3.80
C GLN A 116 -1.50 11.36 -3.80
N GLN A 117 -2.57 11.48 -4.60
CA GLN A 117 -3.46 12.64 -4.60
C GLN A 117 -4.15 12.86 -3.25
N ALA A 118 -4.43 11.77 -2.53
CA ALA A 118 -4.98 11.82 -1.17
C ALA A 118 -3.92 12.14 -0.09
N GLY A 119 -2.68 12.42 -0.49
CA GLY A 119 -1.59 12.82 0.41
C GLY A 119 -0.86 11.66 1.10
N TYR A 120 -0.97 10.45 0.56
CA TYR A 120 -0.10 9.34 0.97
C TYR A 120 1.28 9.51 0.36
N GLN A 121 2.29 9.10 1.10
CA GLN A 121 3.61 8.84 0.54
C GLN A 121 3.60 7.46 -0.09
N THR A 122 3.91 7.36 -1.39
CA THR A 122 3.76 6.13 -2.16
C THR A 122 5.10 5.57 -2.58
N ALA A 123 5.27 4.25 -2.49
CA ALA A 123 6.47 3.57 -2.94
C ALA A 123 6.16 2.22 -3.60
N ILE A 124 7.02 1.83 -4.54
CA ILE A 124 7.03 0.47 -5.10
C ILE A 124 8.46 -0.06 -5.13
N ILE A 125 8.65 -1.29 -4.65
CA ILE A 125 9.96 -1.90 -4.53
C ILE A 125 9.86 -3.37 -4.97
N GLY A 126 10.73 -3.77 -5.92
CA GLY A 126 10.83 -5.13 -6.42
C GLY A 126 10.33 -5.32 -7.85
N LYS A 127 9.71 -6.47 -8.17
CA LYS A 127 9.34 -6.83 -9.53
C LYS A 127 8.18 -5.99 -10.07
N TRP A 128 8.43 -5.19 -11.09
CA TRP A 128 7.44 -4.37 -11.79
C TRP A 128 6.77 -5.09 -12.96
N HIS A 129 7.55 -5.49 -13.95
CA HIS A 129 7.16 -6.30 -15.12
C HIS A 129 6.03 -5.67 -15.97
N LEU A 130 6.06 -4.37 -16.16
CA LEU A 130 5.08 -3.64 -16.99
C LEU A 130 5.71 -2.85 -18.14
N ILE A 131 7.04 -2.94 -18.31
CA ILE A 131 7.82 -2.32 -19.41
C ILE A 131 7.53 -0.81 -19.53
N SER A 132 7.27 -0.16 -18.41
CA SER A 132 7.00 1.27 -18.33
C SER A 132 7.55 1.82 -17.03
N GLU A 133 7.85 3.09 -17.01
CA GLU A 133 8.20 3.77 -15.76
C GLU A 133 7.02 3.76 -14.79
N PRO A 134 7.25 3.43 -13.50
CA PRO A 134 6.20 3.49 -12.49
C PRO A 134 5.65 4.90 -12.31
N GLN A 135 4.34 5.05 -12.39
CA GLN A 135 3.65 6.32 -12.16
C GLN A 135 2.76 6.26 -10.92
N GLY A 136 2.70 7.38 -10.19
CA GLY A 136 1.93 7.48 -8.95
C GLY A 136 2.70 7.00 -7.73
N PHE A 137 4.03 6.97 -7.81
CA PHE A 137 4.93 6.65 -6.72
C PHE A 137 5.93 7.78 -6.50
N ASP A 138 6.13 8.14 -5.23
CA ASP A 138 7.13 9.14 -4.82
C ASP A 138 8.53 8.54 -4.77
N HIS A 139 8.61 7.22 -4.59
CA HIS A 139 9.85 6.44 -4.64
C HIS A 139 9.61 5.10 -5.30
N TRP A 140 10.50 4.69 -6.17
CA TRP A 140 10.45 3.37 -6.77
C TRP A 140 11.84 2.79 -7.02
N SER A 141 11.98 1.50 -6.75
CA SER A 141 13.17 0.71 -7.02
C SER A 141 12.72 -0.65 -7.57
N ILE A 142 12.70 -0.76 -8.87
CA ILE A 142 12.16 -1.92 -9.57
C ILE A 142 13.27 -2.73 -10.22
N LEU A 143 13.08 -4.05 -10.27
CA LEU A 143 13.98 -4.92 -11.01
C LEU A 143 13.96 -4.55 -12.49
N SER A 144 15.13 -4.43 -13.06
CA SER A 144 15.34 -4.23 -14.49
C SER A 144 15.99 -5.47 -15.11
N GLY A 145 16.57 -5.34 -16.30
CA GLY A 145 17.18 -6.46 -17.02
C GLY A 145 16.23 -7.06 -18.06
N GLN A 146 16.49 -8.29 -18.48
CA GLN A 146 15.74 -8.89 -19.58
C GLN A 146 14.25 -9.02 -19.24
N HIS A 147 13.40 -8.28 -19.96
CA HIS A 147 11.96 -8.22 -19.79
C HIS A 147 11.49 -7.81 -18.37
N GLU A 148 12.30 -7.04 -17.62
CA GLU A 148 12.02 -6.61 -16.23
C GLU A 148 11.72 -7.77 -15.27
N GLN A 149 12.21 -8.97 -15.57
CA GLN A 149 12.12 -10.12 -14.67
C GLN A 149 13.11 -9.99 -13.52
N GLY A 150 14.26 -9.35 -13.79
CA GLY A 150 15.40 -9.23 -12.90
C GLY A 150 16.19 -10.53 -12.78
N ASP A 151 17.40 -10.38 -12.25
CA ASP A 151 18.27 -11.49 -11.91
C ASP A 151 18.15 -11.78 -10.41
N TYR A 152 18.24 -13.06 -10.03
CA TYR A 152 18.17 -13.46 -8.61
C TYR A 152 19.43 -13.08 -7.83
N TYR A 153 20.58 -13.01 -8.51
CA TYR A 153 21.83 -12.59 -7.91
C TYR A 153 22.43 -11.43 -8.69
N ASP A 154 22.98 -10.49 -7.93
CA ASP A 154 23.56 -9.24 -8.46
C ASP A 154 22.60 -8.47 -9.39
N PRO A 155 21.34 -8.27 -8.94
CA PRO A 155 20.30 -7.72 -9.79
C PRO A 155 20.59 -6.27 -10.18
N ASP A 156 20.15 -5.92 -11.41
CA ASP A 156 20.04 -4.54 -11.85
C ASP A 156 18.67 -3.97 -11.44
N PHE A 157 18.70 -2.84 -10.76
CA PHE A 157 17.51 -2.06 -10.39
C PHE A 157 17.43 -0.80 -11.24
N TRP A 158 16.23 -0.46 -11.62
CA TRP A 158 15.90 0.89 -12.06
C TRP A 158 15.26 1.61 -10.88
N GLU A 159 16.00 2.58 -10.30
CA GLU A 159 15.61 3.28 -9.08
C GLU A 159 15.53 4.76 -9.33
N ASP A 160 14.33 5.35 -9.20
CA ASP A 160 14.07 6.78 -9.39
C ASP A 160 14.78 7.36 -10.63
N GLY A 161 14.71 6.65 -11.75
CA GLY A 161 15.30 7.03 -13.03
C GLY A 161 16.77 6.64 -13.25
N LYS A 162 17.39 5.91 -12.31
CA LYS A 162 18.81 5.48 -12.40
C LYS A 162 18.94 3.97 -12.38
N HIS A 163 19.82 3.42 -13.21
CA HIS A 163 20.19 2.00 -13.16
C HIS A 163 21.29 1.78 -12.13
N ILE A 164 21.09 0.80 -11.25
CA ILE A 164 21.98 0.45 -10.13
C ILE A 164 22.08 -1.06 -10.05
N VAL A 165 23.30 -1.61 -10.25
CA VAL A 165 23.57 -3.03 -10.00
C VAL A 165 24.01 -3.20 -8.55
N GLU A 166 23.29 -4.04 -7.81
CA GLU A 166 23.62 -4.35 -6.42
C GLU A 166 24.08 -5.78 -6.26
N LYS A 167 25.10 -5.98 -5.42
CA LYS A 167 25.68 -7.28 -5.16
C LYS A 167 24.89 -8.04 -4.10
N GLY A 168 24.48 -9.25 -4.41
CA GLY A 168 23.80 -10.14 -3.47
C GLY A 168 22.53 -10.78 -4.03
N TYR A 169 21.72 -11.35 -3.13
CA TYR A 169 20.48 -12.03 -3.49
C TYR A 169 19.32 -11.02 -3.59
N ALA A 170 18.59 -11.06 -4.69
CA ALA A 170 17.58 -10.05 -5.04
C ALA A 170 16.51 -9.88 -3.94
N THR A 171 16.02 -10.98 -3.37
CA THR A 171 14.97 -10.91 -2.33
C THR A 171 15.45 -10.22 -1.07
N ASP A 172 16.70 -10.43 -0.66
CA ASP A 172 17.29 -9.75 0.50
C ASP A 172 17.44 -8.26 0.21
N ILE A 173 17.97 -7.91 -0.97
CA ILE A 173 18.14 -6.52 -1.40
C ILE A 173 16.78 -5.78 -1.48
N ILE A 174 15.75 -6.41 -2.06
CA ILE A 174 14.40 -5.85 -2.13
C ILE A 174 13.86 -5.62 -0.72
N THR A 175 14.11 -6.54 0.20
CA THR A 175 13.69 -6.41 1.60
C THR A 175 14.40 -5.25 2.29
N ASP A 176 15.71 -5.14 2.14
CA ASP A 176 16.51 -4.05 2.72
C ASP A 176 16.07 -2.68 2.19
N LYS A 177 15.79 -2.57 0.88
CA LYS A 177 15.25 -1.35 0.27
C LYS A 177 13.88 -0.98 0.85
N ALA A 178 13.00 -1.96 1.05
CA ALA A 178 11.68 -1.75 1.64
C ALA A 178 11.78 -1.27 3.09
N ILE A 179 12.68 -1.88 3.89
CA ILE A 179 12.96 -1.44 5.26
C ILE A 179 13.53 -0.02 5.26
N LYS A 180 14.48 0.27 4.39
CA LYS A 180 15.08 1.60 4.26
C LYS A 180 14.03 2.67 3.92
N PHE A 181 13.08 2.38 3.02
CA PHE A 181 11.96 3.28 2.75
C PHE A 181 11.14 3.52 4.02
N LEU A 182 10.77 2.46 4.76
CA LEU A 182 9.98 2.57 5.99
C LEU A 182 10.69 3.37 7.09
N GLU A 183 12.01 3.30 7.17
CA GLU A 183 12.81 4.06 8.14
C GLU A 183 12.89 5.55 7.80
N ASN A 184 13.04 5.86 6.51
CA ASN A 184 13.30 7.22 6.02
C ASN A 184 12.04 7.99 5.60
N ARG A 185 10.87 7.35 5.57
CA ARG A 185 9.61 8.00 5.18
C ARG A 185 9.24 9.17 6.08
N ASP A 186 8.45 10.09 5.60
CA ASP A 186 7.83 11.13 6.43
C ASP A 186 6.82 10.50 7.40
N LYS A 187 7.16 10.47 8.68
CA LYS A 187 6.33 9.86 9.74
C LYS A 187 5.03 10.61 10.03
N ASN A 188 4.88 11.83 9.50
CA ASN A 188 3.67 12.64 9.64
C ASN A 188 2.63 12.36 8.55
N LYS A 189 3.01 11.59 7.53
CA LYS A 189 2.11 11.21 6.43
C LYS A 189 1.76 9.72 6.49
N PRO A 190 0.55 9.33 6.12
CA PRO A 190 0.27 7.94 5.84
C PRO A 190 1.06 7.51 4.59
N PHE A 191 1.38 6.24 4.50
CA PHE A 191 2.09 5.72 3.34
C PHE A 191 1.37 4.52 2.73
N CYS A 192 1.64 4.31 1.43
CA CYS A 192 1.31 3.09 0.71
C CYS A 192 2.57 2.55 0.05
N MET A 193 2.97 1.35 0.43
CA MET A 193 4.12 0.67 -0.16
C MET A 193 3.68 -0.63 -0.83
N MET A 194 4.04 -0.80 -2.09
CA MET A 194 3.97 -2.07 -2.80
C MET A 194 5.33 -2.77 -2.69
N TYR A 195 5.36 -3.88 -1.95
CA TYR A 195 6.53 -4.74 -1.80
C TYR A 195 6.33 -6.00 -2.67
N LEU A 196 7.08 -6.08 -3.76
CA LEU A 196 6.87 -7.07 -4.81
C LEU A 196 8.09 -8.00 -4.89
N SER A 197 8.07 -9.05 -4.08
CA SER A 197 9.18 -9.99 -3.98
C SER A 197 9.14 -11.03 -5.12
N LEU A 198 10.29 -11.65 -5.34
CA LEU A 198 10.43 -12.86 -6.14
C LEU A 198 10.46 -14.07 -5.20
N ILE A 199 9.88 -15.17 -5.61
CA ILE A 199 10.16 -16.46 -5.01
C ILE A 199 11.03 -17.25 -5.97
N HIS A 200 12.15 -17.70 -5.44
CA HIS A 200 12.97 -18.73 -6.07
C HIS A 200 12.65 -20.04 -5.37
N ILE A 201 12.01 -20.94 -6.10
CA ILE A 201 11.78 -22.31 -5.67
C ILE A 201 12.89 -23.17 -6.24
#